data_413f2f4275f79ef3736702e73b70e7a5
#
_entry.id   413f2f4275f79ef3736702e73b70e7a5
#
_cell.length_a   1.000
_cell.length_b   1.000
_cell.length_c   1.000
_cell.angle_alpha   90.00
_cell.angle_beta   90.00
_cell.angle_gamma   90.00
#
_symmetry.space_group_name_H-M   'P 1'
#
loop_
_entity.id
_entity.type
_entity.pdbx_description
1 polymer ?
#
loop_
_entity_poly.entity_id
_entity_poly.type
_entity_poly.pdbx_seq_one_letter_code
_entity_poly.pdbx_strand_id
1 'polypeptide(L)'
;MKKTPYILLIVILILLGACGEDRWPAYYEYTGDNLWIDSLMRKYYLWEEDMPAFKELTVKYFATNDAFLSEVKNEKDKITSLDSLDNKPSYGLEYSLAKISDDEDIYAAMVTYVEPNSPAGEAGIERGTWIMQVDGNGITSENSSTFLSDGKDHLLTMGLYNEETDEEGNKTIYIISYAYAPLGAKEIYERVDVPYSNVLTAGNKKVGYLLCNRFTGETSELISLSNKFASEGVNEVVLDLRYNTNSTLDGMQLLASILAPSTALGKTLATMKYNSKNHPEWPTSYTLNTPSGASNLNLPTVYVLTSSKTRGIAEHLINCLKPHMNVVLIGGRTMGESYATQVYDNETFGLQFRLVTAVVTDADGVEADFDGFSPDVSVSDTSDPTKVLPFGDKGEALLSAAIKKMTE
;
A
#
# COMPACT_ATOMS: atom_id res chain seq x y z
N MET A 1 -57.30 -59.63 -15.45
CA MET A 1 -56.19 -59.23 -14.61
C MET A 1 -55.01 -58.86 -15.48
N LYS A 2 -54.81 -57.60 -15.89
CA LYS A 2 -53.63 -57.08 -16.59
C LYS A 2 -53.54 -55.52 -16.41
N LYS A 3 -53.48 -55.04 -15.17
CA LYS A 3 -53.32 -53.57 -14.91
C LYS A 3 -51.97 -53.21 -14.27
N THR A 4 -51.11 -54.16 -13.99
CA THR A 4 -49.82 -53.96 -13.28
C THR A 4 -48.69 -53.30 -14.12
N PRO A 5 -48.56 -53.47 -15.46
CA PRO A 5 -47.48 -52.83 -16.20
C PRO A 5 -47.62 -51.30 -16.38
N TYR A 6 -48.84 -50.80 -16.38
CA TYR A 6 -49.08 -49.32 -16.57
C TYR A 6 -48.74 -48.53 -15.33
N ILE A 7 -48.91 -49.07 -14.13
CA ILE A 7 -48.55 -48.38 -12.88
C ILE A 7 -47.02 -48.31 -12.76
N LEU A 8 -46.29 -49.37 -13.15
CA LEU A 8 -44.83 -49.36 -13.13
C LEU A 8 -44.23 -48.37 -14.16
N LEU A 9 -44.87 -48.24 -15.34
CA LEU A 9 -44.46 -47.29 -16.38
C LEU A 9 -44.72 -45.84 -15.96
N ILE A 10 -45.80 -45.55 -15.25
CA ILE A 10 -46.08 -44.19 -14.71
C ILE A 10 -45.10 -43.83 -13.59
N VAL A 11 -44.74 -44.76 -12.71
CA VAL A 11 -43.74 -44.55 -11.66
C VAL A 11 -42.33 -44.31 -12.25
N ILE A 12 -41.98 -45.03 -13.31
CA ILE A 12 -40.71 -44.81 -14.03
C ILE A 12 -40.72 -43.46 -14.77
N LEU A 13 -41.83 -43.04 -15.36
CA LEU A 13 -41.98 -41.72 -16.00
C LEU A 13 -41.94 -40.59 -14.98
N ILE A 14 -42.46 -40.75 -13.77
CA ILE A 14 -42.35 -39.81 -12.68
C ILE A 14 -40.90 -39.72 -12.15
N LEU A 15 -40.17 -40.83 -12.12
CA LEU A 15 -38.78 -40.88 -11.73
C LEU A 15 -37.83 -40.29 -12.81
N LEU A 16 -38.23 -40.35 -14.10
CA LEU A 16 -37.49 -39.73 -15.20
C LEU A 16 -37.81 -38.24 -15.38
N GLY A 17 -38.93 -37.75 -14.83
CA GLY A 17 -39.30 -36.33 -14.79
C GLY A 17 -38.67 -35.57 -13.64
N ALA A 18 -37.96 -36.24 -12.75
CA ALA A 18 -37.13 -35.61 -11.73
C ALA A 18 -35.70 -35.31 -12.29
N CYS A 19 -35.62 -34.78 -13.53
CA CYS A 19 -34.54 -33.91 -13.91
C CYS A 19 -34.72 -32.67 -13.03
N GLY A 20 -33.94 -32.55 -11.96
CA GLY A 20 -34.02 -31.44 -11.06
C GLY A 20 -33.91 -30.16 -11.88
N GLU A 21 -34.87 -29.28 -11.75
CA GLU A 21 -34.70 -27.91 -12.20
C GLU A 21 -33.35 -27.43 -11.68
N ASP A 22 -32.56 -26.85 -12.56
CA ASP A 22 -31.33 -26.18 -12.16
C ASP A 22 -31.73 -25.05 -11.20
N ARG A 23 -31.57 -25.30 -9.90
CA ARG A 23 -31.93 -24.35 -8.85
C ARG A 23 -30.81 -23.34 -8.56
N TRP A 24 -29.66 -23.44 -9.23
CA TRP A 24 -28.56 -22.49 -9.09
C TRP A 24 -29.04 -21.02 -9.19
N PRO A 25 -29.87 -20.65 -10.18
CA PRO A 25 -30.36 -19.27 -10.26
C PRO A 25 -31.13 -18.80 -9.02
N ALA A 26 -31.85 -19.73 -8.35
CA ALA A 26 -32.59 -19.43 -7.13
C ALA A 26 -31.69 -19.20 -5.89
N TYR A 27 -30.46 -19.69 -5.94
CA TYR A 27 -29.49 -19.55 -4.85
C TYR A 27 -28.45 -18.45 -5.11
N TYR A 28 -28.48 -17.82 -6.27
CA TYR A 28 -27.47 -16.81 -6.65
C TYR A 28 -27.43 -15.62 -5.68
N GLU A 29 -28.55 -15.25 -5.08
CA GLU A 29 -28.63 -14.22 -4.04
C GLU A 29 -27.75 -14.57 -2.80
N TYR A 30 -27.54 -15.86 -2.54
CA TYR A 30 -26.80 -16.35 -1.36
C TYR A 30 -25.40 -16.87 -1.69
N THR A 31 -25.07 -17.01 -2.95
CA THR A 31 -23.82 -17.66 -3.40
C THR A 31 -23.09 -16.86 -4.47
N GLY A 32 -23.70 -15.83 -5.00
CA GLY A 32 -23.21 -15.10 -6.17
C GLY A 32 -21.88 -14.41 -5.93
N ASP A 33 -21.66 -13.88 -4.73
CA ASP A 33 -20.42 -13.27 -4.30
C ASP A 33 -19.26 -14.28 -4.28
N ASN A 34 -19.42 -15.42 -3.62
CA ASN A 34 -18.41 -16.48 -3.58
C ASN A 34 -18.20 -17.14 -4.95
N LEU A 35 -19.24 -17.26 -5.80
CA LEU A 35 -19.10 -17.69 -7.18
C LEU A 35 -18.29 -16.70 -8.03
N TRP A 36 -18.49 -15.42 -7.82
CA TRP A 36 -17.70 -14.37 -8.47
C TRP A 36 -16.23 -14.46 -8.05
N ILE A 37 -15.94 -14.58 -6.75
CA ILE A 37 -14.57 -14.77 -6.22
C ILE A 37 -13.94 -16.03 -6.86
N ASP A 38 -14.61 -17.18 -6.83
CA ASP A 38 -14.12 -18.45 -7.42
C ASP A 38 -13.81 -18.28 -8.92
N SER A 39 -14.68 -17.59 -9.66
CA SER A 39 -14.52 -17.38 -11.09
C SER A 39 -13.26 -16.59 -11.43
N LEU A 40 -12.96 -15.54 -10.65
CA LEU A 40 -11.74 -14.75 -10.79
C LEU A 40 -10.50 -15.55 -10.39
N MET A 41 -10.57 -16.28 -9.27
CA MET A 41 -9.47 -17.11 -8.81
C MET A 41 -9.14 -18.22 -9.81
N ARG A 42 -10.13 -18.93 -10.33
CA ARG A 42 -9.90 -19.95 -11.37
C ARG A 42 -9.33 -19.41 -12.66
N LYS A 43 -9.52 -18.15 -12.94
CA LYS A 43 -8.98 -17.52 -14.15
C LYS A 43 -7.59 -16.91 -13.91
N TYR A 44 -7.41 -16.21 -12.82
CA TYR A 44 -6.28 -15.28 -12.65
C TYR A 44 -5.38 -15.58 -11.46
N TYR A 45 -5.83 -16.39 -10.48
CA TYR A 45 -5.07 -16.67 -9.28
C TYR A 45 -3.74 -17.37 -9.58
N LEU A 46 -2.66 -16.90 -8.97
CA LEU A 46 -1.32 -17.46 -9.19
C LEU A 46 -1.27 -18.97 -8.91
N TRP A 47 -1.95 -19.45 -7.88
CA TRP A 47 -2.01 -20.86 -7.48
C TRP A 47 -3.36 -21.52 -7.81
N GLU A 48 -3.92 -21.25 -8.97
CA GLU A 48 -5.22 -21.78 -9.36
C GLU A 48 -5.27 -23.30 -9.44
N GLU A 49 -4.12 -23.93 -9.75
CA GLU A 49 -3.99 -25.39 -9.81
C GLU A 49 -4.11 -26.06 -8.43
N ASP A 50 -3.83 -25.33 -7.35
CA ASP A 50 -3.93 -25.81 -5.97
C ASP A 50 -5.36 -25.69 -5.41
N MET A 51 -6.26 -25.02 -6.13
CA MET A 51 -7.64 -24.82 -5.67
C MET A 51 -8.45 -26.13 -5.68
N PRO A 52 -9.33 -26.34 -4.68
CA PRO A 52 -10.25 -27.49 -4.69
C PRO A 52 -11.11 -27.51 -5.97
N ALA A 53 -11.49 -28.69 -6.41
CA ALA A 53 -12.36 -28.82 -7.58
C ALA A 53 -13.72 -28.17 -7.32
N PHE A 54 -14.33 -27.55 -8.35
CA PHE A 54 -15.62 -26.85 -8.26
C PHE A 54 -16.71 -27.65 -7.51
N LYS A 55 -16.84 -28.96 -7.81
CA LYS A 55 -17.81 -29.85 -7.17
C LYS A 55 -17.62 -30.02 -5.65
N GLU A 56 -16.39 -29.81 -5.16
CA GLU A 56 -16.04 -29.94 -3.75
C GLU A 56 -16.41 -28.66 -2.98
N LEU A 57 -16.56 -27.54 -3.67
CA LEU A 57 -16.91 -26.24 -3.11
C LEU A 57 -18.42 -25.96 -3.08
N THR A 58 -19.28 -26.86 -3.62
CA THR A 58 -20.71 -26.59 -3.80
C THR A 58 -21.42 -26.11 -2.51
N VAL A 59 -21.09 -26.70 -1.36
CA VAL A 59 -21.63 -26.28 -0.06
C VAL A 59 -20.94 -25.03 0.49
N LYS A 60 -19.68 -24.83 0.12
CA LYS A 60 -18.84 -23.71 0.60
C LYS A 60 -19.26 -22.35 0.04
N TYR A 61 -19.94 -22.34 -1.12
CA TYR A 61 -20.47 -21.09 -1.67
C TYR A 61 -21.53 -20.42 -0.78
N PHE A 62 -22.13 -21.14 0.17
CA PHE A 62 -23.04 -20.59 1.18
C PHE A 62 -22.33 -20.08 2.45
N ALA A 63 -21.03 -20.18 2.54
CA ALA A 63 -20.25 -19.64 3.65
C ALA A 63 -20.10 -18.13 3.56
N THR A 64 -19.64 -17.50 4.64
CA THR A 64 -19.17 -16.10 4.56
C THR A 64 -17.98 -16.01 3.61
N ASN A 65 -17.79 -14.84 2.99
CA ASN A 65 -16.69 -14.61 2.04
C ASN A 65 -15.32 -14.91 2.64
N ASP A 66 -15.10 -14.55 3.91
CA ASP A 66 -13.84 -14.84 4.61
C ASP A 66 -13.60 -16.35 4.79
N ALA A 67 -14.66 -17.08 5.17
CA ALA A 67 -14.58 -18.53 5.32
C ALA A 67 -14.39 -19.24 3.97
N PHE A 68 -15.04 -18.76 2.91
CA PHE A 68 -14.84 -19.24 1.56
C PHE A 68 -13.41 -18.99 1.08
N LEU A 69 -12.94 -17.75 1.21
CA LEU A 69 -11.60 -17.36 0.78
C LEU A 69 -10.50 -18.13 1.53
N SER A 70 -10.69 -18.39 2.83
CA SER A 70 -9.75 -19.21 3.61
C SER A 70 -9.68 -20.68 3.15
N GLU A 71 -10.73 -21.21 2.55
CA GLU A 71 -10.78 -22.58 2.01
C GLU A 71 -10.07 -22.72 0.66
N VAL A 72 -10.13 -21.67 -0.19
CA VAL A 72 -9.62 -21.73 -1.56
C VAL A 72 -8.23 -21.12 -1.73
N LYS A 73 -7.77 -20.35 -0.74
CA LYS A 73 -6.51 -19.63 -0.77
C LYS A 73 -5.32 -20.55 -0.46
N ASN A 74 -4.25 -20.45 -1.25
CA ASN A 74 -2.99 -21.15 -0.96
C ASN A 74 -2.37 -20.61 0.37
N GLU A 75 -1.75 -21.47 1.16
CA GLU A 75 -1.14 -21.13 2.45
C GLU A 75 -0.03 -20.06 2.36
N LYS A 76 0.63 -19.95 1.21
CA LYS A 76 1.66 -18.93 0.92
C LYS A 76 1.07 -17.55 0.67
N ASP A 77 -0.22 -17.48 0.33
CA ASP A 77 -0.88 -16.24 0.01
C ASP A 77 -1.29 -15.48 1.28
N LYS A 78 -0.55 -14.42 1.59
CA LYS A 78 -0.84 -13.50 2.69
C LYS A 78 -1.41 -12.17 2.22
N ILE A 79 -1.64 -11.99 0.91
CA ILE A 79 -1.96 -10.71 0.28
C ILE A 79 -3.39 -10.68 -0.25
N THR A 80 -3.87 -11.77 -0.89
CA THR A 80 -5.25 -11.81 -1.41
C THR A 80 -6.24 -11.52 -0.31
N SER A 81 -7.06 -10.49 -0.52
CA SER A 81 -8.02 -9.97 0.44
C SER A 81 -9.31 -9.51 -0.23
N LEU A 82 -10.37 -9.46 0.56
CA LEU A 82 -11.66 -8.94 0.17
C LEU A 82 -12.02 -7.77 1.09
N ASP A 83 -12.38 -6.65 0.50
CA ASP A 83 -12.80 -5.45 1.21
C ASP A 83 -14.20 -5.03 0.73
N SER A 84 -14.90 -4.20 1.52
CA SER A 84 -16.10 -3.52 1.04
C SER A 84 -15.70 -2.51 -0.03
N LEU A 85 -16.49 -2.46 -1.10
CA LEU A 85 -16.39 -1.40 -2.12
C LEU A 85 -16.83 -0.04 -1.56
N ASP A 86 -17.66 -0.05 -0.51
CA ASP A 86 -18.06 1.18 0.16
C ASP A 86 -16.82 1.88 0.74
N ASN A 87 -16.57 3.07 0.26
CA ASN A 87 -15.48 3.89 0.79
C ASN A 87 -15.78 4.20 2.25
N LYS A 88 -14.98 3.63 3.16
CA LYS A 88 -15.07 3.99 4.57
C LYS A 88 -14.60 5.43 4.73
N PRO A 89 -15.34 6.25 5.48
CA PRO A 89 -14.88 7.59 5.80
C PRO A 89 -13.46 7.56 6.37
N SER A 90 -12.63 8.47 5.89
CA SER A 90 -11.23 8.58 6.28
C SER A 90 -10.90 10.02 6.61
N TYR A 91 -10.03 10.21 7.58
CA TYR A 91 -9.52 11.53 7.94
C TYR A 91 -8.27 11.91 7.14
N GLY A 92 -7.61 10.95 6.52
CA GLY A 92 -6.43 11.18 5.68
C GLY A 92 -5.18 11.54 6.46
N LEU A 93 -5.02 11.00 7.68
CA LEU A 93 -3.81 11.17 8.49
C LEU A 93 -3.27 9.82 8.97
N GLU A 94 -1.96 9.81 9.21
CA GLU A 94 -1.24 8.72 9.83
C GLU A 94 -0.59 9.24 11.12
N TYR A 95 -0.51 8.42 12.14
CA TYR A 95 0.07 8.81 13.42
C TYR A 95 0.84 7.67 14.09
N SER A 96 1.67 8.04 15.05
CA SER A 96 2.35 7.14 15.97
C SER A 96 1.91 7.49 17.39
N LEU A 97 1.53 6.47 18.16
CA LEU A 97 1.15 6.67 19.56
C LEU A 97 2.38 6.68 20.47
N ALA A 98 2.43 7.63 21.37
CA ALA A 98 3.42 7.68 22.42
C ALA A 98 2.72 7.76 23.79
N LYS A 99 3.18 6.97 24.75
CA LYS A 99 2.78 7.11 26.15
C LYS A 99 3.46 8.36 26.72
N ILE A 100 2.68 9.29 27.27
CA ILE A 100 3.16 10.59 27.76
C ILE A 100 3.15 10.72 29.28
N SER A 101 2.75 9.68 30.01
CA SER A 101 2.81 9.60 31.47
C SER A 101 3.25 8.20 31.88
N ASP A 102 4.16 8.09 32.82
CA ASP A 102 4.59 6.80 33.38
C ASP A 102 3.57 6.25 34.36
N ASP A 103 2.94 7.14 35.14
CA ASP A 103 2.02 6.80 36.23
C ASP A 103 0.57 6.61 35.78
N GLU A 104 0.18 7.23 34.64
CA GLU A 104 -1.18 7.21 34.13
C GLU A 104 -1.25 6.53 32.75
N ASP A 105 -2.40 5.95 32.43
CA ASP A 105 -2.67 5.37 31.10
C ASP A 105 -3.07 6.45 30.09
N ILE A 106 -2.12 7.36 29.80
CA ILE A 106 -2.31 8.51 28.90
C ILE A 106 -1.34 8.43 27.74
N TYR A 107 -1.90 8.55 26.54
CA TYR A 107 -1.17 8.59 25.27
C TYR A 107 -1.45 9.90 24.55
N ALA A 108 -0.53 10.25 23.65
CA ALA A 108 -0.76 11.23 22.60
C ALA A 108 -0.41 10.65 21.23
N ALA A 109 -1.09 11.08 20.18
CA ALA A 109 -0.85 10.65 18.82
C ALA A 109 -0.04 11.71 18.07
N MET A 110 1.21 11.39 17.72
CA MET A 110 2.05 12.24 16.91
C MET A 110 1.73 12.00 15.43
N VAL A 111 1.30 13.01 14.72
CA VAL A 111 0.97 12.94 13.29
C VAL A 111 2.24 12.75 12.49
N THR A 112 2.31 11.68 11.72
CA THR A 112 3.48 11.31 10.91
C THR A 112 3.29 11.59 9.42
N TYR A 113 2.03 11.64 8.95
CA TYR A 113 1.68 11.97 7.58
C TYR A 113 0.27 12.56 7.52
N VAL A 114 0.06 13.50 6.61
CA VAL A 114 -1.26 14.04 6.27
C VAL A 114 -1.40 14.08 4.75
N GLU A 115 -2.48 13.50 4.24
CA GLU A 115 -2.83 13.57 2.82
C GLU A 115 -3.33 14.99 2.49
N PRO A 116 -2.74 15.71 1.51
CA PRO A 116 -3.01 17.15 1.31
C PRO A 116 -4.47 17.52 1.11
N ASN A 117 -5.23 16.71 0.34
CA ASN A 117 -6.63 17.00 -0.01
C ASN A 117 -7.63 16.32 0.94
N SER A 118 -7.16 15.79 2.06
CA SER A 118 -7.97 15.10 3.05
C SER A 118 -8.60 16.05 4.07
N PRO A 119 -9.59 15.57 4.86
CA PRO A 119 -10.14 16.34 5.97
C PRO A 119 -9.07 16.85 6.95
N ALA A 120 -8.04 16.06 7.25
CA ALA A 120 -6.93 16.48 8.10
C ALA A 120 -6.11 17.61 7.47
N GLY A 121 -5.83 17.51 6.16
CA GLY A 121 -5.16 18.58 5.41
C GLY A 121 -5.98 19.86 5.37
N GLU A 122 -7.30 19.77 5.13
CA GLU A 122 -8.22 20.92 5.14
C GLU A 122 -8.34 21.54 6.55
N ALA A 123 -8.22 20.73 7.61
CA ALA A 123 -8.20 21.20 9.00
C ALA A 123 -6.85 21.86 9.41
N GLY A 124 -5.86 21.87 8.52
CA GLY A 124 -4.54 22.44 8.78
C GLY A 124 -3.70 21.62 9.75
N ILE A 125 -3.98 20.31 9.85
CA ILE A 125 -3.15 19.38 10.62
C ILE A 125 -1.88 19.09 9.83
N GLU A 126 -0.72 19.16 10.48
CA GLU A 126 0.57 18.96 9.84
C GLU A 126 1.36 17.84 10.49
N ARG A 127 2.34 17.28 9.76
CA ARG A 127 3.32 16.34 10.30
C ARG A 127 4.05 16.95 11.50
N GLY A 128 4.22 16.15 12.56
CA GLY A 128 4.83 16.58 13.83
C GLY A 128 3.83 17.18 14.84
N THR A 129 2.59 17.44 14.43
CA THR A 129 1.53 17.82 15.36
C THR A 129 1.16 16.66 16.30
N TRP A 130 0.80 16.99 17.53
CA TRP A 130 0.33 16.01 18.49
C TRP A 130 -1.17 16.14 18.71
N ILE A 131 -1.89 15.04 18.72
CA ILE A 131 -3.29 14.95 19.09
C ILE A 131 -3.33 14.40 20.52
N MET A 132 -3.88 15.17 21.45
CA MET A 132 -3.94 14.84 22.89
C MET A 132 -5.31 14.27 23.28
N GLN A 133 -6.37 14.81 22.69
CA GLN A 133 -7.75 14.42 22.98
C GLN A 133 -8.60 14.44 21.71
N VAL A 134 -9.63 13.60 21.70
CA VAL A 134 -10.71 13.61 20.71
C VAL A 134 -12.01 13.82 21.45
N ASP A 135 -12.76 14.89 21.11
CA ASP A 135 -14.02 15.31 21.75
C ASP A 135 -13.90 15.50 23.28
N GLY A 136 -12.75 16.00 23.71
CA GLY A 136 -12.43 16.21 25.13
C GLY A 136 -12.03 14.94 25.90
N ASN A 137 -11.99 13.77 25.22
CA ASN A 137 -11.56 12.51 25.83
C ASN A 137 -10.08 12.25 25.51
N GLY A 138 -9.30 11.90 26.54
CA GLY A 138 -7.89 11.51 26.39
C GLY A 138 -7.75 10.18 25.67
N ILE A 139 -6.56 9.96 25.07
CA ILE A 139 -6.20 8.70 24.44
C ILE A 139 -5.62 7.78 25.51
N THR A 140 -6.15 6.56 25.60
CA THR A 140 -5.75 5.52 26.57
C THR A 140 -5.40 4.22 25.83
N SER A 141 -4.83 3.25 26.52
CA SER A 141 -4.59 1.92 25.95
C SER A 141 -5.89 1.26 25.47
N GLU A 142 -7.02 1.54 26.13
CA GLU A 142 -8.33 0.97 25.78
C GLU A 142 -8.89 1.53 24.47
N ASN A 143 -8.76 2.86 24.21
CA ASN A 143 -9.32 3.50 23.02
C ASN A 143 -8.29 3.77 21.90
N SER A 144 -7.01 3.51 22.14
CA SER A 144 -5.90 3.86 21.25
C SER A 144 -5.99 3.29 19.82
N SER A 145 -6.68 2.18 19.64
CA SER A 145 -6.90 1.55 18.33
C SER A 145 -8.15 2.07 17.60
N THR A 146 -9.02 2.80 18.29
CA THR A 146 -10.36 3.14 17.77
C THR A 146 -10.71 4.63 17.83
N PHE A 147 -9.89 5.47 18.48
CA PHE A 147 -10.23 6.88 18.76
C PHE A 147 -10.47 7.76 17.53
N LEU A 148 -10.00 7.34 16.34
CA LEU A 148 -10.26 7.97 15.04
C LEU A 148 -10.66 6.91 13.98
N SER A 149 -11.56 5.99 14.31
CA SER A 149 -11.95 4.91 13.39
C SER A 149 -13.44 4.87 13.07
N ASP A 150 -14.27 5.71 13.68
CA ASP A 150 -15.73 5.66 13.58
C ASP A 150 -16.31 6.43 12.38
N GLY A 151 -15.47 7.20 11.66
CA GLY A 151 -15.85 7.96 10.49
C GLY A 151 -16.76 9.14 10.76
N LYS A 152 -16.77 9.69 11.99
CA LYS A 152 -17.58 10.86 12.37
C LYS A 152 -16.75 12.12 12.42
N ASP A 153 -17.44 13.25 12.54
CA ASP A 153 -16.79 14.53 12.83
C ASP A 153 -16.33 14.58 14.28
N HIS A 154 -15.12 15.08 14.49
CA HIS A 154 -14.49 15.20 15.80
C HIS A 154 -13.92 16.61 16.06
N LEU A 155 -13.75 16.94 17.32
CA LEU A 155 -12.96 18.09 17.77
C LEU A 155 -11.66 17.58 18.41
N LEU A 156 -10.55 17.83 17.75
CA LEU A 156 -9.23 17.45 18.28
C LEU A 156 -8.67 18.51 19.20
N THR A 157 -8.07 18.12 20.33
CA THR A 157 -7.17 18.94 21.11
C THR A 157 -5.75 18.69 20.64
N MET A 158 -5.13 19.73 20.07
CA MET A 158 -3.79 19.69 19.49
C MET A 158 -2.74 20.10 20.51
N GLY A 159 -1.56 19.47 20.47
CA GLY A 159 -0.43 19.73 21.35
C GLY A 159 0.88 20.00 20.61
N LEU A 160 1.74 20.76 21.26
CA LEU A 160 3.13 20.97 20.87
C LEU A 160 4.06 20.23 21.82
N TYR A 161 5.02 19.52 21.25
CA TYR A 161 6.10 18.86 21.99
C TYR A 161 7.06 19.90 22.55
N ASN A 162 7.40 19.76 23.83
CA ASN A 162 8.39 20.59 24.50
C ASN A 162 9.33 19.70 25.31
N GLU A 163 10.58 20.13 25.40
CA GLU A 163 11.62 19.47 26.18
C GLU A 163 12.29 20.52 27.04
N GLU A 164 12.34 20.28 28.34
CA GLU A 164 13.14 21.08 29.29
C GLU A 164 14.26 20.21 29.84
N THR A 165 15.45 20.79 29.96
CA THR A 165 16.59 20.12 30.58
C THR A 165 16.95 20.90 31.85
N ASP A 166 16.94 20.22 32.99
CA ASP A 166 17.31 20.83 34.27
C ASP A 166 18.84 21.06 34.38
N GLU A 167 19.27 21.70 35.47
CA GLU A 167 20.67 21.99 35.72
C GLU A 167 21.52 20.69 35.93
N GLU A 168 20.88 19.58 36.24
CA GLU A 168 21.52 18.26 36.42
C GLU A 168 21.59 17.46 35.12
N GLY A 169 21.00 17.99 34.02
CA GLY A 169 20.97 17.37 32.69
C GLY A 169 19.81 16.38 32.48
N ASN A 170 18.85 16.30 33.42
CA ASN A 170 17.67 15.50 33.24
C ASN A 170 16.71 16.19 32.29
N LYS A 171 16.15 15.41 31.34
CA LYS A 171 15.20 15.89 30.38
C LYS A 171 13.77 15.61 30.83
N THR A 172 12.95 16.64 30.86
CA THR A 172 11.50 16.51 31.07
C THR A 172 10.79 16.81 29.76
N ILE A 173 10.00 15.87 29.29
CA ILE A 173 9.20 15.99 28.07
C ILE A 173 7.75 16.26 28.47
N TYR A 174 7.14 17.25 27.84
CA TYR A 174 5.73 17.53 28.04
C TYR A 174 5.10 18.06 26.74
N ILE A 175 3.80 17.85 26.59
CA ILE A 175 3.03 18.34 25.45
C ILE A 175 2.05 19.39 25.95
N ILE A 176 2.17 20.61 25.40
CA ILE A 176 1.29 21.72 25.75
C ILE A 176 0.16 21.79 24.73
N SER A 177 -1.09 21.75 25.20
CA SER A 177 -2.26 22.04 24.35
C SER A 177 -2.20 23.48 23.86
N TYR A 178 -2.36 23.70 22.55
CA TYR A 178 -2.27 25.04 21.97
C TYR A 178 -3.47 25.41 21.09
N ALA A 179 -4.20 24.44 20.53
CA ALA A 179 -5.30 24.70 19.62
C ALA A 179 -6.33 23.57 19.64
N TYR A 180 -7.48 23.87 19.04
CA TYR A 180 -8.50 22.90 18.69
C TYR A 180 -8.64 22.86 17.18
N ALA A 181 -8.80 21.67 16.60
CA ALA A 181 -9.05 21.47 15.18
C ALA A 181 -10.32 20.67 14.96
N PRO A 182 -11.33 21.20 14.27
CA PRO A 182 -12.46 20.41 13.82
C PRO A 182 -11.98 19.47 12.70
N LEU A 183 -12.22 18.18 12.86
CA LEU A 183 -11.84 17.13 11.92
C LEU A 183 -13.10 16.45 11.42
N GLY A 184 -13.50 16.72 10.18
CA GLY A 184 -14.54 15.97 9.49
C GLY A 184 -14.02 14.64 8.94
N ALA A 185 -14.90 13.72 8.62
CA ALA A 185 -14.56 12.52 7.85
C ALA A 185 -15.18 12.60 6.46
N LYS A 186 -14.43 12.19 5.42
CA LYS A 186 -14.93 12.10 4.04
C LYS A 186 -14.76 10.68 3.51
N GLU A 187 -15.75 10.20 2.79
CA GLU A 187 -15.67 8.91 2.10
C GLU A 187 -14.68 8.95 0.95
N ILE A 188 -14.65 10.05 0.21
CA ILE A 188 -13.79 10.21 -0.97
C ILE A 188 -13.08 11.55 -0.92
N TYR A 189 -11.78 11.54 -1.13
CA TYR A 189 -10.96 12.71 -1.45
C TYR A 189 -9.86 12.31 -2.43
N GLU A 190 -9.40 13.27 -3.24
CA GLU A 190 -8.36 13.05 -4.22
C GLU A 190 -7.00 12.85 -3.52
N ARG A 191 -6.41 11.68 -3.70
CA ARG A 191 -5.06 11.38 -3.20
C ARG A 191 -4.01 11.95 -4.15
N VAL A 192 -2.96 12.52 -3.59
CA VAL A 192 -1.85 13.10 -4.34
C VAL A 192 -0.74 12.05 -4.51
N ASP A 193 -0.38 11.76 -5.75
CA ASP A 193 0.67 10.77 -6.07
C ASP A 193 2.04 11.21 -5.56
N VAL A 194 2.37 12.50 -5.72
CA VAL A 194 3.60 13.14 -5.26
C VAL A 194 3.28 14.32 -4.34
N PRO A 195 2.99 14.09 -3.04
CA PRO A 195 2.59 15.15 -2.12
C PRO A 195 3.66 16.23 -1.91
N TYR A 196 4.93 15.88 -2.08
CA TYR A 196 6.02 16.83 -1.89
C TYR A 196 7.24 16.49 -2.74
N SER A 197 7.85 17.50 -3.34
CA SER A 197 9.13 17.41 -4.02
C SER A 197 9.93 18.69 -3.90
N ASN A 198 11.25 18.56 -3.79
CA ASN A 198 12.15 19.72 -3.71
C ASN A 198 13.53 19.39 -4.26
N VAL A 199 14.32 20.41 -4.59
CA VAL A 199 15.75 20.28 -4.90
C VAL A 199 16.56 20.91 -3.76
N LEU A 200 17.42 20.08 -3.16
CA LEU A 200 18.25 20.42 -2.02
C LEU A 200 19.73 20.46 -2.43
N THR A 201 20.54 21.14 -1.63
CA THR A 201 22.00 21.09 -1.76
C THR A 201 22.59 20.37 -0.56
N ALA A 202 23.43 19.36 -0.78
CA ALA A 202 24.19 18.63 0.23
C ALA A 202 25.68 18.59 -0.18
N GLY A 203 26.49 19.42 0.43
CA GLY A 203 27.87 19.63 -0.02
C GLY A 203 27.92 20.17 -1.45
N ASN A 204 28.57 19.46 -2.35
CA ASN A 204 28.64 19.77 -3.78
C ASN A 204 27.56 19.07 -4.63
N LYS A 205 26.63 18.36 -4.00
CA LYS A 205 25.57 17.59 -4.69
C LYS A 205 24.26 18.36 -4.75
N LYS A 206 23.56 18.19 -5.86
CA LYS A 206 22.17 18.63 -6.08
C LYS A 206 21.26 17.43 -5.89
N VAL A 207 20.49 17.44 -4.83
CA VAL A 207 19.66 16.29 -4.40
C VAL A 207 18.21 16.57 -4.74
N GLY A 208 17.62 15.78 -5.60
CA GLY A 208 16.17 15.73 -5.77
C GLY A 208 15.53 14.93 -4.66
N TYR A 209 14.68 15.54 -3.86
CA TYR A 209 13.84 14.86 -2.88
C TYR A 209 12.44 14.67 -3.45
N LEU A 210 11.90 13.46 -3.37
CA LEU A 210 10.62 13.07 -3.92
C LEU A 210 9.87 12.19 -2.91
N LEU A 211 8.85 12.74 -2.25
CA LEU A 211 7.87 11.94 -1.51
C LEU A 211 6.84 11.41 -2.52
N CYS A 212 6.80 10.09 -2.70
CA CYS A 212 5.98 9.43 -3.68
C CYS A 212 5.07 8.40 -3.01
N ASN A 213 3.79 8.76 -2.84
CA ASN A 213 2.80 7.89 -2.21
C ASN A 213 2.25 6.85 -3.16
N ARG A 214 2.27 7.17 -4.45
CA ARG A 214 1.82 6.28 -5.52
C ARG A 214 2.53 6.66 -6.82
N PHE A 215 2.83 5.68 -7.64
CA PHE A 215 3.25 5.89 -9.02
C PHE A 215 2.37 5.04 -9.94
N THR A 216 1.76 5.72 -10.92
CA THR A 216 0.89 5.12 -11.92
C THR A 216 1.44 5.38 -13.31
N GLY A 217 0.96 4.66 -14.34
CA GLY A 217 1.42 4.85 -15.72
C GLY A 217 0.98 6.18 -16.36
N GLU A 218 0.01 6.87 -15.76
CA GLU A 218 -0.58 8.13 -16.30
C GLU A 218 0.06 9.40 -15.72
N THR A 219 1.20 9.32 -15.08
CA THR A 219 1.80 10.40 -14.29
C THR A 219 2.50 11.47 -15.11
N SER A 220 1.74 12.44 -15.63
CA SER A 220 2.28 13.72 -16.12
C SER A 220 3.13 14.44 -15.06
N GLU A 221 2.87 14.20 -13.78
CA GLU A 221 3.58 14.77 -12.65
C GLU A 221 5.02 14.23 -12.55
N LEU A 222 5.25 12.91 -12.59
CA LEU A 222 6.59 12.34 -12.59
C LEU A 222 7.40 12.77 -13.81
N ILE A 223 6.76 12.90 -14.98
CA ILE A 223 7.39 13.42 -16.20
C ILE A 223 7.84 14.87 -15.99
N SER A 224 6.96 15.73 -15.52
CA SER A 224 7.26 17.14 -15.25
C SER A 224 8.37 17.29 -14.22
N LEU A 225 8.32 16.47 -13.16
CA LEU A 225 9.32 16.48 -12.09
C LEU A 225 10.69 16.02 -12.60
N SER A 226 10.75 14.98 -13.43
CA SER A 226 12.01 14.52 -14.03
C SER A 226 12.68 15.61 -14.87
N ASN A 227 11.89 16.36 -15.64
CA ASN A 227 12.37 17.49 -16.45
C ASN A 227 12.86 18.64 -15.56
N LYS A 228 12.15 18.94 -14.47
CA LYS A 228 12.58 19.93 -13.46
C LYS A 228 13.92 19.51 -12.84
N PHE A 229 14.03 18.28 -12.35
CA PHE A 229 15.26 17.77 -11.75
C PHE A 229 16.45 17.81 -12.72
N ALA A 230 16.23 17.40 -13.98
CA ALA A 230 17.27 17.46 -15.01
C ALA A 230 17.70 18.92 -15.27
N SER A 231 16.74 19.87 -15.39
CA SER A 231 17.03 21.29 -15.68
C SER A 231 17.76 21.98 -14.51
N GLU A 232 17.53 21.55 -13.27
CA GLU A 232 18.20 22.06 -12.08
C GLU A 232 19.56 21.38 -11.80
N GLY A 233 19.92 20.38 -12.63
CA GLY A 233 21.19 19.66 -12.49
C GLY A 233 21.24 18.71 -11.31
N VAL A 234 20.12 18.09 -10.95
CA VAL A 234 20.03 17.05 -9.93
C VAL A 234 20.93 15.89 -10.33
N ASN A 235 21.81 15.46 -9.44
CA ASN A 235 22.76 14.37 -9.64
C ASN A 235 22.69 13.28 -8.56
N GLU A 236 21.81 13.44 -7.57
CA GLU A 236 21.44 12.45 -6.56
C GLU A 236 19.92 12.52 -6.32
N VAL A 237 19.28 11.41 -5.99
CA VAL A 237 17.85 11.38 -5.66
C VAL A 237 17.63 10.64 -4.34
N VAL A 238 16.82 11.27 -3.48
CA VAL A 238 16.18 10.63 -2.34
C VAL A 238 14.72 10.39 -2.70
N LEU A 239 14.36 9.12 -2.88
CA LEU A 239 13.01 8.65 -3.17
C LEU A 239 12.35 8.18 -1.88
N ASP A 240 11.37 8.93 -1.40
CA ASP A 240 10.66 8.63 -0.16
C ASP A 240 9.42 7.77 -0.47
N LEU A 241 9.49 6.50 -0.11
CA LEU A 241 8.43 5.51 -0.30
C LEU A 241 7.78 5.09 1.04
N ARG A 242 7.99 5.83 2.13
CA ARG A 242 7.48 5.46 3.46
C ARG A 242 5.97 5.21 3.51
N TYR A 243 5.20 5.89 2.66
CA TYR A 243 3.74 5.80 2.60
C TYR A 243 3.24 5.30 1.24
N ASN A 244 4.13 4.70 0.43
CA ASN A 244 3.78 4.26 -0.91
C ASN A 244 2.86 3.04 -0.88
N THR A 245 1.70 3.17 -1.53
CA THR A 245 0.70 2.12 -1.67
C THR A 245 0.00 2.24 -3.04
N ASN A 246 -0.59 1.14 -3.52
CA ASN A 246 -1.44 1.14 -4.72
C ASN A 246 -0.75 1.68 -6.00
N SER A 247 0.56 1.50 -6.12
CA SER A 247 1.31 1.78 -7.34
C SER A 247 1.06 0.72 -8.42
N THR A 248 1.38 1.05 -9.68
CA THR A 248 1.21 0.15 -10.83
C THR A 248 2.55 -0.26 -11.44
N LEU A 249 2.55 -1.39 -12.18
CA LEU A 249 3.75 -1.86 -12.88
C LEU A 249 4.19 -0.88 -13.99
N ASP A 250 3.25 -0.23 -14.68
CA ASP A 250 3.58 0.79 -15.67
C ASP A 250 4.21 2.03 -15.04
N GLY A 251 3.70 2.44 -13.86
CA GLY A 251 4.30 3.50 -13.05
C GLY A 251 5.70 3.13 -12.54
N MET A 252 5.90 1.87 -12.13
CA MET A 252 7.21 1.33 -11.77
C MET A 252 8.19 1.43 -12.94
N GLN A 253 7.77 1.02 -14.15
CA GLN A 253 8.58 1.10 -15.35
C GLN A 253 8.99 2.54 -15.67
N LEU A 254 8.05 3.49 -15.59
CA LEU A 254 8.30 4.90 -15.81
C LEU A 254 9.31 5.45 -14.81
N LEU A 255 9.06 5.27 -13.51
CA LEU A 255 9.93 5.79 -12.45
C LEU A 255 11.32 5.16 -12.51
N ALA A 256 11.42 3.83 -12.70
CA ALA A 256 12.68 3.14 -12.89
C ALA A 256 13.47 3.68 -14.08
N SER A 257 12.78 3.94 -15.21
CA SER A 257 13.41 4.48 -16.43
C SER A 257 13.88 5.94 -16.26
N ILE A 258 13.23 6.73 -15.43
CA ILE A 258 13.67 8.07 -15.05
C ILE A 258 14.96 8.00 -14.23
N LEU A 259 15.03 7.09 -13.25
CA LEU A 259 16.13 7.03 -12.28
C LEU A 259 17.37 6.29 -12.81
N ALA A 260 17.19 5.17 -13.48
CA ALA A 260 18.25 4.24 -13.85
C ALA A 260 19.36 4.88 -14.70
N PRO A 261 20.60 4.35 -14.64
CA PRO A 261 21.66 4.75 -15.55
C PRO A 261 21.25 4.62 -17.02
N SER A 262 21.64 5.56 -17.85
CA SER A 262 21.32 5.54 -19.29
C SER A 262 21.82 4.27 -19.98
N THR A 263 22.87 3.63 -19.48
CA THR A 263 23.39 2.34 -19.94
C THR A 263 22.50 1.14 -19.62
N ALA A 264 21.52 1.32 -18.76
CA ALA A 264 20.50 0.30 -18.42
C ALA A 264 19.28 0.39 -19.33
N LEU A 265 19.06 1.52 -20.01
CA LEU A 265 17.92 1.67 -20.92
C LEU A 265 17.98 0.60 -22.04
N GLY A 266 16.83 0.04 -22.37
CA GLY A 266 16.68 -1.09 -23.28
C GLY A 266 16.85 -2.47 -22.64
N LYS A 267 17.27 -2.56 -21.37
CA LYS A 267 17.37 -3.84 -20.65
C LYS A 267 16.06 -4.20 -19.95
N THR A 268 15.88 -5.49 -19.68
CA THR A 268 14.74 -5.97 -18.87
C THR A 268 14.79 -5.36 -17.47
N LEU A 269 13.67 -4.81 -17.02
CA LEU A 269 13.45 -4.33 -15.65
C LEU A 269 12.87 -5.44 -14.78
N ALA A 270 11.78 -6.05 -15.26
CA ALA A 270 11.05 -7.08 -14.53
C ALA A 270 10.51 -8.15 -15.46
N THR A 271 10.36 -9.37 -14.96
CA THR A 271 9.66 -10.47 -15.64
C THR A 271 8.50 -10.93 -14.77
N MET A 272 7.36 -11.20 -15.43
CA MET A 272 6.12 -11.61 -14.78
C MET A 272 5.86 -13.08 -15.08
N LYS A 273 5.58 -13.87 -14.04
CA LYS A 273 5.15 -15.26 -14.16
C LYS A 273 3.75 -15.39 -13.56
N TYR A 274 2.78 -15.58 -14.44
CA TYR A 274 1.38 -15.83 -14.09
C TYR A 274 1.13 -17.33 -13.84
N ASN A 275 -0.11 -17.71 -13.56
CA ASN A 275 -0.56 -19.12 -13.51
C ASN A 275 -0.39 -19.82 -14.87
N SER A 276 -0.75 -21.09 -14.95
CA SER A 276 -0.58 -21.91 -16.16
C SER A 276 -1.50 -21.51 -17.33
N LYS A 277 -2.45 -20.61 -17.11
CA LYS A 277 -3.38 -20.15 -18.13
C LYS A 277 -2.73 -19.10 -19.03
N ASN A 278 -3.19 -19.04 -20.27
CA ASN A 278 -2.71 -18.03 -21.21
C ASN A 278 -3.41 -16.67 -20.95
N HIS A 279 -2.64 -15.66 -20.63
CA HIS A 279 -3.08 -14.29 -20.40
C HIS A 279 -2.45 -13.34 -21.42
N PRO A 280 -2.86 -13.39 -22.70
CA PRO A 280 -2.25 -12.58 -23.75
C PRO A 280 -2.46 -11.07 -23.55
N GLU A 281 -3.43 -10.68 -22.71
CA GLU A 281 -3.72 -9.31 -22.34
C GLU A 281 -2.71 -8.72 -21.34
N TRP A 282 -1.88 -9.54 -20.70
CA TRP A 282 -0.96 -9.10 -19.68
C TRP A 282 0.50 -9.18 -20.14
N PRO A 283 1.30 -8.12 -19.90
CA PRO A 283 2.73 -8.14 -20.19
C PRO A 283 3.45 -9.22 -19.38
N THR A 284 4.35 -9.96 -20.02
CA THR A 284 5.22 -10.93 -19.36
C THR A 284 6.57 -10.35 -18.97
N SER A 285 6.90 -9.14 -19.44
CA SER A 285 8.13 -8.43 -19.08
C SER A 285 7.97 -6.92 -19.24
N TYR A 286 8.72 -6.20 -18.43
CA TYR A 286 8.89 -4.75 -18.49
C TYR A 286 10.34 -4.42 -18.81
N THR A 287 10.56 -3.44 -19.66
CA THR A 287 11.88 -3.01 -20.12
C THR A 287 12.11 -1.56 -19.72
N LEU A 288 13.33 -1.23 -19.27
CA LEU A 288 13.74 0.16 -19.04
C LEU A 288 13.74 0.91 -20.37
N ASN A 289 12.75 1.74 -20.58
CA ASN A 289 12.58 2.50 -21.82
C ASN A 289 12.93 3.96 -21.60
N THR A 290 13.43 4.63 -22.65
CA THR A 290 13.57 6.09 -22.60
C THR A 290 12.18 6.70 -22.37
N PRO A 291 11.97 7.43 -21.26
CA PRO A 291 10.66 7.94 -20.93
C PRO A 291 10.16 8.93 -21.98
N SER A 292 8.96 8.71 -22.52
CA SER A 292 8.36 9.64 -23.48
C SER A 292 8.03 10.97 -22.80
N GLY A 293 8.67 12.06 -23.25
CA GLY A 293 8.48 13.39 -22.67
C GLY A 293 9.13 13.61 -21.30
N ALA A 294 9.72 12.59 -20.69
CA ALA A 294 10.46 12.67 -19.44
C ALA A 294 11.98 12.73 -19.68
N SER A 295 12.72 13.25 -18.72
CA SER A 295 14.19 13.19 -18.68
C SER A 295 14.65 11.95 -17.93
N ASN A 296 15.61 11.21 -18.49
CA ASN A 296 16.37 10.23 -17.74
C ASN A 296 17.44 10.95 -16.90
N LEU A 297 17.45 10.73 -15.60
CA LEU A 297 18.37 11.39 -14.66
C LEU A 297 19.74 10.71 -14.62
N ASN A 298 19.88 9.51 -15.19
CA ASN A 298 21.13 8.78 -15.33
C ASN A 298 21.89 8.61 -14.03
N LEU A 299 21.21 8.12 -12.98
CA LEU A 299 21.78 8.03 -11.64
C LEU A 299 22.53 6.72 -11.41
N PRO A 300 23.74 6.74 -10.83
CA PRO A 300 24.43 5.53 -10.41
C PRO A 300 23.88 4.94 -9.11
N THR A 301 23.24 5.78 -8.28
CA THR A 301 22.69 5.42 -6.96
C THR A 301 21.36 6.11 -6.76
N VAL A 302 20.41 5.42 -6.09
CA VAL A 302 19.20 5.99 -5.53
C VAL A 302 19.13 5.69 -4.04
N TYR A 303 18.76 6.69 -3.23
CA TYR A 303 18.53 6.56 -1.80
C TYR A 303 17.04 6.46 -1.56
N VAL A 304 16.58 5.34 -1.01
CA VAL A 304 15.14 5.07 -0.83
C VAL A 304 14.81 5.10 0.65
N LEU A 305 13.90 5.99 1.05
CA LEU A 305 13.38 6.02 2.41
C LEU A 305 12.21 5.04 2.51
N THR A 306 12.30 4.12 3.48
CA THR A 306 11.36 3.02 3.65
C THR A 306 10.78 2.95 5.06
N SER A 307 9.60 2.34 5.17
CA SER A 307 8.96 1.99 6.45
C SER A 307 8.21 0.66 6.32
N SER A 308 7.62 0.19 7.41
CA SER A 308 6.73 -0.97 7.40
C SER A 308 5.44 -0.80 6.55
N LYS A 309 5.19 0.40 6.03
CA LYS A 309 4.08 0.69 5.10
C LYS A 309 4.50 0.65 3.63
N THR A 310 5.82 0.67 3.34
CA THR A 310 6.36 0.46 1.98
C THR A 310 6.07 -0.96 1.54
N ARG A 311 5.28 -1.16 0.48
CA ARG A 311 4.80 -2.48 0.09
C ARG A 311 4.47 -2.63 -1.39
N GLY A 312 4.34 -3.89 -1.82
CA GLY A 312 3.87 -4.27 -3.14
C GLY A 312 4.76 -3.73 -4.27
N ILE A 313 4.22 -2.95 -5.18
CA ILE A 313 4.97 -2.44 -6.35
C ILE A 313 6.16 -1.55 -5.94
N ALA A 314 6.12 -0.90 -4.78
CA ALA A 314 7.29 -0.18 -4.25
C ALA A 314 8.46 -1.14 -3.92
N GLU A 315 8.17 -2.31 -3.38
CA GLU A 315 9.17 -3.35 -3.13
C GLU A 315 9.69 -3.97 -4.43
N HIS A 316 8.82 -4.15 -5.43
CA HIS A 316 9.25 -4.56 -6.77
C HIS A 316 10.16 -3.52 -7.43
N LEU A 317 9.87 -2.22 -7.30
CA LEU A 317 10.76 -1.16 -7.78
C LEU A 317 12.15 -1.26 -7.14
N ILE A 318 12.20 -1.42 -5.81
CA ILE A 318 13.46 -1.60 -5.07
C ILE A 318 14.22 -2.82 -5.60
N ASN A 319 13.55 -3.97 -5.73
CA ASN A 319 14.17 -5.20 -6.23
C ASN A 319 14.68 -5.05 -7.66
N CYS A 320 13.81 -4.59 -8.56
CA CYS A 320 14.09 -4.54 -9.99
C CYS A 320 15.12 -3.46 -10.39
N LEU A 321 15.41 -2.47 -9.53
CA LEU A 321 16.49 -1.52 -9.76
C LEU A 321 17.87 -2.06 -9.38
N LYS A 322 17.99 -3.00 -8.43
CA LYS A 322 19.27 -3.52 -7.92
C LYS A 322 20.21 -4.07 -9.01
N PRO A 323 19.75 -4.79 -10.06
CA PRO A 323 20.63 -5.23 -11.14
C PRO A 323 21.20 -4.09 -12.01
N HIS A 324 20.62 -2.89 -11.91
CA HIS A 324 20.93 -1.78 -12.80
C HIS A 324 21.67 -0.62 -12.15
N MET A 325 21.49 -0.44 -10.83
CA MET A 325 22.08 0.67 -10.07
C MET A 325 22.24 0.31 -8.60
N ASN A 326 23.01 1.10 -7.87
CA ASN A 326 23.08 0.97 -6.42
C ASN A 326 21.77 1.52 -5.78
N VAL A 327 21.11 0.70 -4.97
CA VAL A 327 19.90 1.07 -4.22
C VAL A 327 20.23 1.03 -2.73
N VAL A 328 20.21 2.19 -2.07
CA VAL A 328 20.52 2.34 -0.65
C VAL A 328 19.23 2.56 0.11
N LEU A 329 18.87 1.63 0.99
CA LEU A 329 17.65 1.68 1.79
C LEU A 329 17.89 2.32 3.16
N ILE A 330 17.06 3.27 3.55
CA ILE A 330 17.19 4.02 4.79
C ILE A 330 15.82 4.06 5.49
N GLY A 331 15.79 3.75 6.78
CA GLY A 331 14.58 3.80 7.57
C GLY A 331 14.22 2.48 8.23
N GLY A 332 13.00 2.00 8.01
CA GLY A 332 12.47 0.74 8.53
C GLY A 332 12.42 -0.37 7.47
N ARG A 333 12.26 -1.61 7.94
CA ARG A 333 11.99 -2.77 7.08
C ARG A 333 10.68 -2.58 6.33
N THR A 334 10.63 -2.97 5.06
CA THR A 334 9.41 -2.95 4.24
C THR A 334 8.44 -4.09 4.60
N MET A 335 7.23 -4.08 4.04
CA MET A 335 6.15 -4.99 4.42
C MET A 335 6.38 -6.46 4.02
N GLY A 336 6.96 -6.71 2.83
CA GLY A 336 7.12 -8.07 2.28
C GLY A 336 5.96 -8.52 1.38
N GLU A 337 5.25 -7.62 0.73
CA GLU A 337 4.23 -7.97 -0.28
C GLU A 337 4.89 -8.25 -1.63
N SER A 338 5.48 -9.44 -1.81
CA SER A 338 6.35 -9.79 -2.93
C SER A 338 5.64 -10.35 -4.17
N TYR A 339 4.32 -10.37 -4.20
CA TYR A 339 3.53 -10.79 -5.38
C TYR A 339 2.83 -9.60 -6.03
N ALA A 340 2.68 -9.65 -7.34
CA ALA A 340 1.80 -8.72 -8.04
C ALA A 340 0.34 -9.08 -7.81
N THR A 341 -0.48 -8.06 -7.65
CA THR A 341 -1.91 -8.20 -7.44
C THR A 341 -2.71 -7.44 -8.49
N GLN A 342 -3.94 -7.91 -8.76
CA GLN A 342 -4.97 -7.17 -9.47
C GLN A 342 -6.15 -6.92 -8.54
N VAL A 343 -6.79 -5.77 -8.71
CA VAL A 343 -8.00 -5.41 -7.96
C VAL A 343 -9.20 -5.50 -8.89
N TYR A 344 -10.25 -6.14 -8.41
CA TYR A 344 -11.52 -6.32 -9.10
C TYR A 344 -12.64 -5.79 -8.23
N ASP A 345 -13.44 -4.88 -8.78
CA ASP A 345 -14.59 -4.31 -8.11
C ASP A 345 -15.89 -4.98 -8.57
N ASN A 346 -16.82 -5.18 -7.66
CA ASN A 346 -18.15 -5.68 -7.95
C ASN A 346 -19.20 -4.84 -7.24
N GLU A 347 -19.82 -3.93 -7.99
CA GLU A 347 -20.86 -3.04 -7.47
C GLU A 347 -22.12 -3.79 -7.01
N THR A 348 -22.43 -4.94 -7.63
CA THR A 348 -23.64 -5.73 -7.27
C THR A 348 -23.54 -6.29 -5.86
N PHE A 349 -22.35 -6.72 -5.46
CA PHE A 349 -22.09 -7.30 -4.14
C PHE A 349 -21.46 -6.29 -3.18
N GLY A 350 -21.12 -5.07 -3.64
CA GLY A 350 -20.42 -4.07 -2.85
C GLY A 350 -19.01 -4.53 -2.41
N LEU A 351 -18.31 -5.26 -3.26
CA LEU A 351 -17.04 -5.91 -2.92
C LEU A 351 -15.90 -5.43 -3.80
N GLN A 352 -14.74 -5.23 -3.18
CA GLN A 352 -13.44 -5.06 -3.84
C GLN A 352 -12.55 -6.26 -3.52
N PHE A 353 -12.08 -6.97 -4.55
CA PHE A 353 -11.27 -8.17 -4.42
C PHE A 353 -9.85 -7.93 -4.93
N ARG A 354 -8.87 -7.90 -4.02
CA ARG A 354 -7.44 -7.90 -4.35
C ARG A 354 -6.96 -9.32 -4.49
N LEU A 355 -6.48 -9.70 -5.67
CA LEU A 355 -6.08 -11.06 -6.01
C LEU A 355 -4.61 -11.12 -6.39
N VAL A 356 -3.84 -12.04 -5.80
CA VAL A 356 -2.46 -12.35 -6.23
C VAL A 356 -2.51 -13.04 -7.59
N THR A 357 -1.81 -12.45 -8.57
CA THR A 357 -1.87 -12.90 -9.96
C THR A 357 -0.52 -13.33 -10.53
N ALA A 358 0.60 -12.79 -10.03
CA ALA A 358 1.91 -13.13 -10.59
C ALA A 358 3.05 -13.06 -9.56
N VAL A 359 4.09 -13.85 -9.83
CA VAL A 359 5.44 -13.63 -9.32
C VAL A 359 6.10 -12.56 -10.17
N VAL A 360 6.82 -11.63 -9.52
CA VAL A 360 7.65 -10.62 -10.18
C VAL A 360 9.11 -10.91 -9.87
N THR A 361 9.93 -11.04 -10.90
CA THR A 361 11.38 -11.17 -10.76
C THR A 361 12.08 -9.98 -11.40
N ASP A 362 13.26 -9.65 -10.90
CA ASP A 362 14.15 -8.66 -11.51
C ASP A 362 14.82 -9.22 -12.79
N ALA A 363 15.78 -8.47 -13.35
CA ALA A 363 16.50 -8.84 -14.56
C ALA A 363 17.38 -10.10 -14.41
N ASP A 364 17.76 -10.44 -13.17
CA ASP A 364 18.58 -11.63 -12.85
C ASP A 364 17.71 -12.83 -12.43
N GLY A 365 16.38 -12.68 -12.44
CA GLY A 365 15.41 -13.71 -12.06
C GLY A 365 15.18 -13.81 -10.55
N VAL A 366 15.57 -12.80 -9.77
CA VAL A 366 15.41 -12.76 -8.31
C VAL A 366 14.06 -12.14 -7.93
N GLU A 367 13.32 -12.83 -7.05
CA GLU A 367 12.06 -12.33 -6.46
C GLU A 367 12.36 -11.31 -5.36
N ALA A 368 11.41 -10.41 -5.08
CA ALA A 368 11.47 -9.56 -3.91
C ALA A 368 11.36 -10.40 -2.63
N ASP A 369 11.92 -9.90 -1.52
CA ASP A 369 11.95 -10.62 -0.25
C ASP A 369 10.56 -10.64 0.39
N PHE A 370 10.06 -11.84 0.71
CA PHE A 370 8.75 -12.06 1.35
C PHE A 370 8.70 -11.59 2.81
N ASP A 371 9.87 -11.43 3.44
CA ASP A 371 9.99 -10.85 4.78
C ASP A 371 10.17 -9.33 4.74
N GLY A 372 10.18 -8.75 3.54
CA GLY A 372 10.49 -7.34 3.29
C GLY A 372 11.99 -7.03 3.35
N PHE A 373 12.37 -5.94 2.69
CA PHE A 373 13.75 -5.49 2.63
C PHE A 373 14.17 -4.84 3.95
N SER A 374 15.29 -5.33 4.53
CA SER A 374 15.96 -4.65 5.63
C SER A 374 16.66 -3.40 5.10
N PRO A 375 16.62 -2.26 5.81
CA PRO A 375 17.35 -1.07 5.42
C PRO A 375 18.86 -1.27 5.61
N ASP A 376 19.67 -0.63 4.74
CA ASP A 376 21.12 -0.52 4.88
C ASP A 376 21.49 0.41 6.04
N VAL A 377 20.65 1.43 6.28
CA VAL A 377 20.78 2.36 7.39
C VAL A 377 19.46 2.37 8.17
N SER A 378 19.44 1.69 9.32
CA SER A 378 18.25 1.64 10.18
C SER A 378 18.07 2.96 10.93
N VAL A 379 16.97 3.64 10.68
CA VAL A 379 16.56 4.90 11.33
C VAL A 379 15.07 4.84 11.62
N SER A 380 14.69 5.18 12.84
CA SER A 380 13.27 5.33 13.19
C SER A 380 12.78 6.73 12.80
N ASP A 381 11.63 6.76 12.13
CA ASP A 381 10.94 8.00 11.76
C ASP A 381 10.35 8.75 12.97
N THR A 382 10.12 8.05 14.07
CA THR A 382 9.31 8.54 15.20
C THR A 382 9.98 8.42 16.57
N SER A 383 11.20 7.85 16.66
CA SER A 383 11.87 7.65 17.96
C SER A 383 12.34 8.93 18.62
N ASP A 384 12.60 9.96 17.82
CA ASP A 384 12.95 11.31 18.28
C ASP A 384 11.91 12.30 17.77
N PRO A 385 10.95 12.73 18.60
CA PRO A 385 9.91 13.68 18.17
C PRO A 385 10.45 15.01 17.63
N THR A 386 11.63 15.42 18.05
CA THR A 386 12.28 16.66 17.54
C THR A 386 12.75 16.53 16.11
N LYS A 387 12.76 15.31 15.56
CA LYS A 387 13.15 15.01 14.18
C LYS A 387 11.99 14.66 13.26
N VAL A 388 10.75 14.67 13.79
CA VAL A 388 9.54 14.54 12.98
C VAL A 388 9.22 15.90 12.34
N LEU A 389 10.12 16.36 11.50
CA LEU A 389 10.07 17.65 10.79
C LEU A 389 9.28 17.51 9.47
N PRO A 390 8.87 18.62 8.84
CA PRO A 390 8.26 18.59 7.53
C PRO A 390 9.10 17.83 6.51
N PHE A 391 8.43 17.20 5.54
CA PHE A 391 9.12 16.50 4.46
C PHE A 391 10.02 17.45 3.66
N GLY A 392 11.22 16.99 3.33
CA GLY A 392 12.23 17.80 2.65
C GLY A 392 13.07 18.70 3.56
N ASP A 393 12.79 18.76 4.87
CA ASP A 393 13.69 19.38 5.84
C ASP A 393 14.95 18.53 6.02
N LYS A 394 16.14 19.12 5.87
CA LYS A 394 17.42 18.40 6.00
C LYS A 394 17.68 17.86 7.40
N GLY A 395 17.00 18.36 8.42
CA GLY A 395 17.06 17.88 9.79
C GLY A 395 16.10 16.74 10.09
N GLU A 396 15.17 16.41 9.15
CA GLU A 396 14.25 15.28 9.29
C GLU A 396 15.03 13.97 9.39
N ALA A 397 14.58 13.06 10.24
CA ALA A 397 15.36 11.89 10.66
C ALA A 397 15.92 11.08 9.49
N LEU A 398 15.07 10.65 8.55
CA LEU A 398 15.48 9.77 7.46
C LEU A 398 16.21 10.53 6.35
N LEU A 399 15.75 11.74 6.02
CA LEU A 399 16.43 12.58 5.02
C LEU A 399 17.82 13.01 5.48
N SER A 400 17.99 13.34 6.76
CA SER A 400 19.30 13.64 7.37
C SER A 400 20.25 12.44 7.25
N ALA A 401 19.76 11.22 7.53
CA ALA A 401 20.55 10.00 7.39
C ALA A 401 20.93 9.71 5.93
N ALA A 402 20.02 9.95 4.98
CA ALA A 402 20.28 9.83 3.55
C ALA A 402 21.36 10.80 3.09
N ILE A 403 21.26 12.08 3.48
CA ILE A 403 22.26 13.11 3.17
C ILE A 403 23.63 12.74 3.76
N LYS A 404 23.65 12.28 5.00
CA LYS A 404 24.89 11.81 5.64
C LYS A 404 25.52 10.67 4.83
N LYS A 405 24.73 9.62 4.52
CA LYS A 405 25.19 8.45 3.75
C LYS A 405 25.69 8.81 2.35
N MET A 406 25.11 9.79 1.72
CA MET A 406 25.48 10.32 0.40
C MET A 406 26.80 11.09 0.41
N THR A 407 27.21 11.63 1.54
CA THR A 407 28.41 12.47 1.68
C THR A 407 29.59 11.76 2.33
N GLU A 408 29.41 10.55 2.83
CA GLU A 408 30.48 9.62 3.29
C GLU A 408 31.28 9.06 2.11
#